data_475a99863c35cc5320f11e1ee3801e1b
#
_entry.id   475a99863c35cc5320f11e1ee3801e1b
#
_cell.length_a   1.000
_cell.length_b   1.000
_cell.length_c   1.000
_cell.angle_alpha   90.00
_cell.angle_beta   90.00
_cell.angle_gamma   90.00
#
_symmetry.space_group_name_H-M   'P 1'
#
loop_
_entity.id
_entity.type
_entity.pdbx_description
1 polymer ?
#
loop_
_entity_poly.entity_id
_entity_poly.type
_entity_poly.pdbx_seq_one_letter_code
_entity_poly.pdbx_strand_id
1 'polypeptide(L)'
;MDNTIGWDKIRLLVTNACNYNCPFCHNEGQTKHVHSKQMSLGQLRQFIDIIKEQNISEICFSGGEPFLNKDIVKMIEYANDETTCDIGCASNLSLITESQIQELAKTRVKFNIQFPYANEDDFRRSTVNGNYSAILKKIDSIRSAGIEIGLNTVIQSTKIEDVKEIIRFAIIQEIPLKLLPQIGQEGSEKYKESIYPLLRENAVDCKDKGSGATRWILKSNGHQTVVLYIDSPCFYRDITVCRHYGEIRILPDMSAQTCILKNQATSLEFDKGKEFVLNQLQELWKNFNHC
;
A
#
# COMPACT_ATOMS: atom_id res chain seq x y z
N MET A 1 16.74 18.03 7.33
CA MET A 1 15.67 18.61 8.15
C MET A 1 15.29 17.59 9.21
N ASP A 2 15.13 18.02 10.45
CA ASP A 2 14.66 17.11 11.49
C ASP A 2 13.19 16.74 11.25
N ASN A 3 12.86 15.45 11.35
CA ASN A 3 11.48 14.98 11.32
C ASN A 3 10.83 15.26 12.68
N THR A 4 10.26 16.45 12.83
CA THR A 4 9.67 16.89 14.10
C THR A 4 8.41 16.11 14.43
N ILE A 5 7.68 15.58 13.44
CA ILE A 5 6.44 14.82 13.66
C ILE A 5 6.68 13.35 14.02
N GLY A 6 7.89 12.81 13.83
CA GLY A 6 8.26 11.44 14.17
C GLY A 6 7.79 10.35 13.19
N TRP A 7 6.79 10.62 12.36
CA TRP A 7 6.29 9.69 11.36
C TRP A 7 7.20 9.67 10.14
N ASP A 8 7.61 8.48 9.70
CA ASP A 8 8.46 8.27 8.52
C ASP A 8 7.65 8.14 7.23
N LYS A 9 6.43 7.59 7.32
CA LYS A 9 5.57 7.30 6.18
C LYS A 9 4.18 7.85 6.36
N ILE A 10 3.64 8.39 5.28
CA ILE A 10 2.27 8.92 5.22
C ILE A 10 1.46 8.09 4.24
N ARG A 11 0.37 7.48 4.70
CA ARG A 11 -0.61 6.84 3.83
C ARG A 11 -1.83 7.73 3.69
N LEU A 12 -2.11 8.17 2.48
CA LEU A 12 -3.26 9.03 2.15
C LEU A 12 -4.40 8.16 1.62
N LEU A 13 -5.46 8.01 2.39
CA LEU A 13 -6.68 7.37 1.94
C LEU A 13 -7.54 8.40 1.22
N VAL A 14 -7.39 8.53 -0.10
CA VAL A 14 -8.05 9.60 -0.87
C VAL A 14 -9.54 9.37 -1.08
N THR A 15 -10.02 8.15 -0.82
CA THR A 15 -11.44 7.78 -0.84
C THR A 15 -11.67 6.53 0.00
N ASN A 16 -12.85 6.37 0.56
CA ASN A 16 -13.28 5.12 1.20
C ASN A 16 -14.22 4.28 0.32
N ALA A 17 -14.39 4.65 -0.96
CA ALA A 17 -15.12 3.85 -1.94
C ALA A 17 -14.18 2.92 -2.71
N CYS A 18 -14.66 1.72 -3.04
CA CYS A 18 -13.98 0.79 -3.93
C CYS A 18 -14.96 0.16 -4.91
N ASN A 19 -14.51 -0.11 -6.12
CA ASN A 19 -15.28 -0.83 -7.14
C ASN A 19 -15.11 -2.36 -7.02
N TYR A 20 -14.18 -2.84 -6.18
CA TYR A 20 -14.06 -4.24 -5.79
C TYR A 20 -14.70 -4.48 -4.42
N ASN A 21 -14.96 -5.75 -4.09
CA ASN A 21 -15.50 -6.17 -2.78
C ASN A 21 -14.69 -7.35 -2.21
N CYS A 22 -13.38 -7.15 -2.11
CA CYS A 22 -12.45 -8.18 -1.68
C CYS A 22 -12.71 -8.60 -0.22
N PRO A 23 -12.92 -9.89 0.08
CA PRO A 23 -13.22 -10.35 1.45
C PRO A 23 -12.06 -10.17 2.44
N PHE A 24 -10.84 -10.01 1.95
CA PHE A 24 -9.64 -9.79 2.75
C PHE A 24 -9.32 -8.31 3.01
N CYS A 25 -10.15 -7.38 2.55
CA CYS A 25 -9.92 -5.95 2.71
C CYS A 25 -10.02 -5.53 4.20
N HIS A 26 -9.08 -4.72 4.65
CA HIS A 26 -9.02 -4.19 6.02
C HIS A 26 -9.96 -2.99 6.26
N ASN A 27 -11.13 -2.96 5.62
CA ASN A 27 -12.12 -1.88 5.72
C ASN A 27 -11.63 -0.49 5.27
N GLU A 28 -10.52 -0.39 4.56
CA GLU A 28 -10.00 0.89 4.06
C GLU A 28 -10.88 1.51 2.98
N GLY A 29 -11.85 0.76 2.42
CA GLY A 29 -12.57 1.26 1.28
C GLY A 29 -13.76 0.45 0.78
N GLN A 30 -14.46 -0.28 1.62
CA GLN A 30 -15.68 -0.99 1.20
C GLN A 30 -16.98 -0.24 1.57
N THR A 31 -16.89 1.04 1.83
CA THR A 31 -18.08 1.85 2.07
C THR A 31 -18.90 1.95 0.80
N LYS A 32 -20.19 1.60 0.88
CA LYS A 32 -21.12 1.75 -0.25
C LYS A 32 -21.10 3.19 -0.77
N HIS A 33 -21.12 3.37 -2.07
CA HIS A 33 -20.96 4.67 -2.75
C HIS A 33 -21.84 5.81 -2.20
N VAL A 34 -22.99 5.50 -1.64
CA VAL A 34 -23.96 6.48 -1.08
C VAL A 34 -23.41 7.26 0.12
N HIS A 35 -22.40 6.72 0.82
CA HIS A 35 -21.78 7.35 2.00
C HIS A 35 -20.27 7.52 1.84
N SER A 36 -19.77 7.48 0.60
CA SER A 36 -18.35 7.61 0.35
C SER A 36 -17.87 9.03 0.61
N LYS A 37 -16.73 9.11 1.33
CA LYS A 37 -15.98 10.35 1.50
C LYS A 37 -14.81 10.35 0.51
N GLN A 38 -14.48 11.53 0.00
CA GLN A 38 -13.32 11.72 -0.87
C GLN A 38 -12.52 12.92 -0.37
N MET A 39 -11.21 12.78 -0.35
CA MET A 39 -10.29 13.89 -0.14
C MET A 39 -10.33 14.80 -1.37
N SER A 40 -10.45 16.10 -1.17
CA SER A 40 -10.34 17.06 -2.26
C SER A 40 -8.88 17.39 -2.56
N LEU A 41 -8.60 17.86 -3.78
CA LEU A 41 -7.27 18.35 -4.15
C LEU A 41 -6.80 19.50 -3.26
N GLY A 42 -7.73 20.38 -2.83
CA GLY A 42 -7.41 21.47 -1.91
C GLY A 42 -6.96 20.99 -0.53
N GLN A 43 -7.64 19.99 0.03
CA GLN A 43 -7.26 19.37 1.30
C GLN A 43 -5.90 18.68 1.19
N LEU A 44 -5.64 17.96 0.11
CA LEU A 44 -4.33 17.35 -0.13
C LEU A 44 -3.22 18.41 -0.16
N ARG A 45 -3.40 19.47 -0.97
CA ARG A 45 -2.40 20.55 -1.08
C ARG A 45 -2.09 21.15 0.28
N GLN A 46 -3.13 21.49 1.04
CA GLN A 46 -2.96 22.04 2.38
C GLN A 46 -2.16 21.08 3.28
N PHE A 47 -2.42 19.78 3.23
CA PHE A 47 -1.69 18.79 4.02
C PHE A 47 -0.22 18.66 3.57
N ILE A 48 0.03 18.54 2.26
CA ILE A 48 1.38 18.44 1.71
C ILE A 48 2.20 19.69 2.06
N ASP A 49 1.62 20.90 1.94
CA ASP A 49 2.29 22.15 2.29
C ASP A 49 2.69 22.23 3.77
N ILE A 50 1.95 21.55 4.65
CA ILE A 50 2.29 21.46 6.07
C ILE A 50 3.49 20.52 6.29
N ILE A 51 3.50 19.34 5.62
CA ILE A 51 4.47 18.28 5.90
C ILE A 51 5.71 18.28 4.99
N LYS A 52 5.73 19.02 3.88
CA LYS A 52 6.80 18.94 2.84
C LYS A 52 8.21 19.26 3.34
N GLU A 53 8.31 19.97 4.46
CA GLU A 53 9.60 20.27 5.11
C GLU A 53 10.01 19.22 6.15
N GLN A 54 9.15 18.21 6.40
CA GLN A 54 9.46 17.10 7.30
C GLN A 54 10.28 16.04 6.57
N ASN A 55 11.10 15.29 7.30
CA ASN A 55 11.86 14.18 6.73
C ASN A 55 10.98 12.93 6.59
N ILE A 56 10.10 12.94 5.59
CA ILE A 56 9.21 11.83 5.24
C ILE A 56 9.89 10.97 4.16
N SER A 57 9.96 9.67 4.36
CA SER A 57 10.56 8.75 3.38
C SER A 57 9.59 8.35 2.27
N GLU A 58 8.29 8.21 2.57
CA GLU A 58 7.29 7.76 1.60
C GLU A 58 5.93 8.42 1.83
N ILE A 59 5.29 8.85 0.74
CA ILE A 59 3.85 9.17 0.68
C ILE A 59 3.18 8.13 -0.21
N CYS A 60 2.23 7.37 0.34
CA CYS A 60 1.50 6.34 -0.39
C CYS A 60 0.02 6.71 -0.53
N PHE A 61 -0.43 6.92 -1.76
CA PHE A 61 -1.85 7.08 -2.07
C PHE A 61 -2.55 5.72 -2.01
N SER A 62 -3.69 5.68 -1.32
CA SER A 62 -4.46 4.48 -1.04
C SER A 62 -5.93 4.84 -0.82
N GLY A 63 -6.67 3.96 -0.19
CA GLY A 63 -8.07 4.13 0.19
C GLY A 63 -8.85 2.88 -0.16
N GLY A 64 -10.06 3.04 -0.69
CA GLY A 64 -10.73 1.99 -1.45
C GLY A 64 -10.00 1.77 -2.77
N GLU A 65 -10.50 2.37 -3.84
CA GLU A 65 -9.75 2.45 -5.09
C GLU A 65 -9.41 3.93 -5.39
N PRO A 66 -8.12 4.32 -5.38
CA PRO A 66 -7.73 5.72 -5.58
C PRO A 66 -8.24 6.34 -6.87
N PHE A 67 -8.34 5.56 -7.95
CA PHE A 67 -8.84 6.04 -9.25
C PHE A 67 -10.36 6.29 -9.32
N LEU A 68 -11.10 6.08 -8.23
CA LEU A 68 -12.44 6.62 -8.03
C LEU A 68 -12.42 8.10 -7.63
N ASN A 69 -11.30 8.60 -7.13
CA ASN A 69 -11.13 10.04 -6.92
C ASN A 69 -10.68 10.70 -8.24
N LYS A 70 -11.53 11.57 -8.79
CA LYS A 70 -11.28 12.24 -10.08
C LYS A 70 -10.00 13.08 -10.12
N ASP A 71 -9.52 13.53 -8.96
CA ASP A 71 -8.35 14.39 -8.84
C ASP A 71 -7.06 13.61 -8.53
N ILE A 72 -7.09 12.26 -8.52
CA ILE A 72 -5.96 11.43 -8.07
C ILE A 72 -4.64 11.71 -8.82
N VAL A 73 -4.70 11.91 -10.14
CA VAL A 73 -3.51 12.22 -10.95
C VAL A 73 -2.90 13.54 -10.48
N LYS A 74 -3.70 14.60 -10.37
CA LYS A 74 -3.27 15.92 -9.88
C LYS A 74 -2.75 15.88 -8.44
N MET A 75 -3.29 14.98 -7.61
CA MET A 75 -2.82 14.77 -6.25
C MET A 75 -1.41 14.14 -6.23
N ILE A 76 -1.18 13.13 -7.08
CA ILE A 76 0.12 12.49 -7.23
C ILE A 76 1.14 13.46 -7.81
N GLU A 77 0.77 14.20 -8.86
CA GLU A 77 1.62 15.24 -9.45
C GLU A 77 2.04 16.29 -8.41
N TYR A 78 1.07 16.80 -7.63
CA TYR A 78 1.36 17.80 -6.60
C TYR A 78 2.32 17.27 -5.52
N ALA A 79 2.11 16.05 -5.03
CA ALA A 79 3.03 15.44 -4.07
C ALA A 79 4.41 15.20 -4.69
N ASN A 80 4.47 14.80 -5.98
CA ASN A 80 5.72 14.64 -6.72
C ASN A 80 6.52 15.94 -6.82
N ASP A 81 5.85 17.05 -7.10
CA ASP A 81 6.48 18.35 -7.35
C ASP A 81 6.91 19.04 -6.05
N GLU A 82 6.11 18.90 -4.99
CA GLU A 82 6.34 19.61 -3.72
C GLU A 82 7.20 18.84 -2.71
N THR A 83 7.49 17.55 -2.94
CA THR A 83 8.27 16.72 -2.01
C THR A 83 9.41 16.00 -2.73
N THR A 84 10.36 15.46 -1.95
CA THR A 84 11.45 14.62 -2.46
C THR A 84 11.34 13.15 -2.04
N CYS A 85 10.32 12.80 -1.27
CA CYS A 85 10.09 11.43 -0.79
C CYS A 85 9.63 10.48 -1.91
N ASP A 86 9.67 9.19 -1.66
CA ASP A 86 9.08 8.19 -2.54
C ASP A 86 7.57 8.38 -2.63
N ILE A 87 7.01 8.24 -3.84
CA ILE A 87 5.57 8.33 -4.08
C ILE A 87 5.06 6.94 -4.46
N GLY A 88 4.19 6.39 -3.63
CA GLY A 88 3.50 5.12 -3.87
C GLY A 88 2.02 5.31 -4.21
N CYS A 89 1.44 4.39 -4.98
CA CYS A 89 0.00 4.31 -5.17
C CYS A 89 -0.46 2.84 -5.08
N ALA A 90 -1.28 2.53 -4.08
CA ALA A 90 -1.87 1.19 -3.92
C ALA A 90 -3.22 1.16 -4.65
N SER A 91 -3.32 0.38 -5.73
CA SER A 91 -4.50 0.36 -6.62
C SER A 91 -4.78 -1.05 -7.14
N ASN A 92 -6.04 -1.31 -7.49
CA ASN A 92 -6.43 -2.50 -8.23
C ASN A 92 -6.31 -2.31 -9.76
N LEU A 93 -5.92 -1.14 -10.25
CA LEU A 93 -5.69 -0.72 -11.63
C LEU A 93 -6.92 -0.78 -12.56
N SER A 94 -8.06 -1.27 -12.12
CA SER A 94 -9.19 -1.52 -13.02
C SER A 94 -9.75 -0.26 -13.67
N LEU A 95 -9.56 0.91 -13.05
CA LEU A 95 -10.13 2.19 -13.48
C LEU A 95 -9.12 3.14 -14.12
N ILE A 96 -7.82 2.88 -14.02
CA ILE A 96 -6.80 3.75 -14.64
C ILE A 96 -6.92 3.75 -16.15
N THR A 97 -6.83 4.92 -16.76
CA THR A 97 -6.88 5.11 -18.22
C THR A 97 -5.49 5.26 -18.82
N GLU A 98 -5.37 5.04 -20.13
CA GLU A 98 -4.08 5.23 -20.84
C GLU A 98 -3.59 6.68 -20.75
N SER A 99 -4.48 7.68 -20.80
CA SER A 99 -4.11 9.08 -20.60
C SER A 99 -3.51 9.32 -19.22
N GLN A 100 -4.13 8.77 -18.17
CA GLN A 100 -3.61 8.90 -16.81
C GLN A 100 -2.26 8.19 -16.63
N ILE A 101 -2.04 7.05 -17.31
CA ILE A 101 -0.73 6.37 -17.31
C ILE A 101 0.33 7.29 -17.92
N GLN A 102 0.05 7.95 -19.05
CA GLN A 102 0.99 8.86 -19.70
C GLN A 102 1.28 10.13 -18.87
N GLU A 103 0.29 10.62 -18.13
CA GLU A 103 0.49 11.74 -17.20
C GLU A 103 1.38 11.32 -16.03
N LEU A 104 1.06 10.17 -15.39
CA LEU A 104 1.79 9.64 -14.24
C LEU A 104 3.21 9.15 -14.58
N ALA A 105 3.49 8.79 -15.84
CA ALA A 105 4.84 8.46 -16.30
C ALA A 105 5.84 9.62 -16.19
N LYS A 106 5.36 10.86 -16.02
CA LYS A 106 6.18 12.04 -15.78
C LYS A 106 6.55 12.25 -14.31
N THR A 107 6.01 11.43 -13.43
CA THR A 107 6.24 11.48 -11.99
C THR A 107 7.10 10.29 -11.56
N ARG A 108 7.55 10.28 -10.30
CA ARG A 108 8.26 9.13 -9.71
C ARG A 108 7.35 8.13 -9.00
N VAL A 109 6.03 8.14 -9.32
CA VAL A 109 5.07 7.23 -8.70
C VAL A 109 5.42 5.76 -8.99
N LYS A 110 5.29 4.92 -7.96
CA LYS A 110 5.40 3.47 -8.03
C LYS A 110 4.07 2.84 -7.67
N PHE A 111 3.57 1.90 -8.49
CA PHE A 111 2.32 1.22 -8.19
C PHE A 111 2.54 -0.03 -7.32
N ASN A 112 1.75 -0.15 -6.27
CA ASN A 112 1.56 -1.38 -5.50
C ASN A 112 0.21 -1.99 -5.91
N ILE A 113 0.26 -3.00 -6.77
CA ILE A 113 -0.92 -3.55 -7.45
C ILE A 113 -1.54 -4.66 -6.61
N GLN A 114 -2.83 -4.55 -6.29
CA GLN A 114 -3.56 -5.64 -5.66
C GLN A 114 -3.68 -6.83 -6.63
N PHE A 115 -2.98 -7.92 -6.32
CA PHE A 115 -2.86 -9.11 -7.16
C PHE A 115 -3.01 -10.39 -6.33
N PRO A 116 -4.26 -10.79 -6.01
CA PRO A 116 -4.51 -11.87 -5.05
C PRO A 116 -4.24 -13.27 -5.60
N TYR A 117 -4.39 -13.48 -6.92
CA TYR A 117 -4.19 -14.75 -7.61
C TYR A 117 -3.63 -14.55 -9.01
N ALA A 118 -2.91 -15.54 -9.52
CA ALA A 118 -2.30 -15.54 -10.86
C ALA A 118 -3.12 -16.32 -11.90
N ASN A 119 -4.44 -16.47 -11.70
CA ASN A 119 -5.36 -17.06 -12.65
C ASN A 119 -6.72 -16.36 -12.63
N GLU A 120 -7.47 -16.47 -13.74
CA GLU A 120 -8.73 -15.74 -13.98
C GLU A 120 -9.82 -16.09 -12.94
N ASP A 121 -10.03 -17.38 -12.68
CA ASP A 121 -11.17 -17.83 -11.86
C ASP A 121 -11.01 -17.42 -10.39
N ASP A 122 -9.84 -17.63 -9.81
CA ASP A 122 -9.56 -17.28 -8.44
C ASP A 122 -9.43 -15.77 -8.26
N PHE A 123 -8.84 -15.06 -9.23
CA PHE A 123 -8.76 -13.61 -9.24
C PHE A 123 -10.16 -12.99 -9.18
N ARG A 124 -11.06 -13.42 -10.08
CA ARG A 124 -12.44 -12.93 -10.14
C ARG A 124 -13.21 -13.25 -8.86
N ARG A 125 -13.07 -14.46 -8.33
CA ARG A 125 -13.72 -14.89 -7.08
C ARG A 125 -13.23 -14.07 -5.89
N SER A 126 -11.93 -13.81 -5.80
CA SER A 126 -11.31 -13.08 -4.69
C SER A 126 -11.55 -11.56 -4.72
N THR A 127 -11.80 -10.99 -5.89
CA THR A 127 -12.06 -9.55 -6.05
C THR A 127 -13.53 -9.22 -6.24
N VAL A 128 -14.36 -10.23 -6.51
CA VAL A 128 -15.80 -10.20 -6.82
C VAL A 128 -16.10 -9.59 -8.21
N ASN A 129 -15.44 -8.50 -8.59
CA ASN A 129 -15.67 -7.78 -9.87
C ASN A 129 -14.41 -7.64 -10.74
N GLY A 130 -13.29 -8.29 -10.36
CA GLY A 130 -12.04 -8.14 -11.08
C GLY A 130 -12.01 -8.94 -12.38
N ASN A 131 -11.28 -8.41 -13.36
CA ASN A 131 -10.98 -9.05 -14.64
C ASN A 131 -9.46 -9.20 -14.76
N TYR A 132 -8.97 -10.41 -14.60
CA TYR A 132 -7.54 -10.73 -14.58
C TYR A 132 -6.83 -10.31 -15.89
N SER A 133 -7.40 -10.69 -17.04
CA SER A 133 -6.83 -10.36 -18.34
C SER A 133 -6.76 -8.85 -18.59
N ALA A 134 -7.73 -8.08 -18.09
CA ALA A 134 -7.69 -6.63 -18.18
C ALA A 134 -6.60 -6.02 -17.30
N ILE A 135 -6.38 -6.58 -16.10
CA ILE A 135 -5.31 -6.12 -15.20
C ILE A 135 -3.93 -6.41 -15.79
N LEU A 136 -3.73 -7.58 -16.41
CA LEU A 136 -2.47 -7.89 -17.10
C LEU A 136 -2.15 -6.86 -18.20
N LYS A 137 -3.13 -6.48 -19.01
CA LYS A 137 -2.95 -5.43 -20.03
C LYS A 137 -2.56 -4.09 -19.40
N LYS A 138 -3.15 -3.73 -18.25
CA LYS A 138 -2.79 -2.50 -17.54
C LYS A 138 -1.37 -2.56 -16.97
N ILE A 139 -0.96 -3.70 -16.44
CA ILE A 139 0.40 -3.94 -15.99
C ILE A 139 1.40 -3.70 -17.15
N ASP A 140 1.11 -4.26 -18.33
CA ASP A 140 1.94 -4.09 -19.51
C ASP A 140 2.01 -2.62 -19.98
N SER A 141 0.86 -1.91 -20.01
CA SER A 141 0.82 -0.48 -20.36
C SER A 141 1.64 0.37 -19.40
N ILE A 142 1.50 0.16 -18.08
CA ILE A 142 2.22 0.90 -17.04
C ILE A 142 3.73 0.65 -17.14
N ARG A 143 4.16 -0.60 -17.31
CA ARG A 143 5.57 -0.95 -17.50
C ARG A 143 6.14 -0.35 -18.78
N SER A 144 5.39 -0.39 -19.88
CA SER A 144 5.77 0.19 -21.16
C SER A 144 5.93 1.71 -21.09
N ALA A 145 5.19 2.37 -20.20
CA ALA A 145 5.33 3.79 -19.89
C ALA A 145 6.52 4.10 -18.95
N GLY A 146 7.27 3.08 -18.50
CA GLY A 146 8.44 3.25 -17.63
C GLY A 146 8.11 3.42 -16.13
N ILE A 147 6.86 3.21 -15.72
CA ILE A 147 6.46 3.33 -14.32
C ILE A 147 6.80 2.04 -13.58
N GLU A 148 7.44 2.17 -12.40
CA GLU A 148 7.75 1.05 -11.53
C GLU A 148 6.48 0.44 -10.93
N ILE A 149 6.45 -0.89 -10.83
CA ILE A 149 5.34 -1.63 -10.21
C ILE A 149 5.84 -2.68 -9.22
N GLY A 150 4.97 -3.06 -8.29
CA GLY A 150 5.11 -4.24 -7.43
C GLY A 150 3.74 -4.85 -7.18
N LEU A 151 3.70 -6.17 -7.01
CA LEU A 151 2.47 -6.90 -6.69
C LEU A 151 2.29 -6.98 -5.19
N ASN A 152 1.07 -6.73 -4.71
CA ASN A 152 0.64 -6.96 -3.34
C ASN A 152 -0.34 -8.14 -3.33
N THR A 153 0.05 -9.24 -2.70
CA THR A 153 -0.77 -10.43 -2.55
C THR A 153 -1.12 -10.66 -1.09
N VAL A 154 -2.39 -10.49 -0.74
CA VAL A 154 -2.89 -10.91 0.57
C VAL A 154 -3.09 -12.42 0.54
N ILE A 155 -2.36 -13.14 1.40
CA ILE A 155 -2.46 -14.59 1.53
C ILE A 155 -3.69 -14.89 2.38
N GLN A 156 -4.70 -15.53 1.76
CA GLN A 156 -5.99 -15.84 2.39
C GLN A 156 -6.11 -17.30 2.81
N SER A 157 -5.23 -18.15 2.33
CA SER A 157 -5.25 -19.58 2.62
C SER A 157 -3.86 -20.18 2.63
N THR A 158 -3.74 -21.34 3.26
CA THR A 158 -2.54 -22.17 3.26
C THR A 158 -2.41 -23.04 2.01
N LYS A 159 -3.22 -22.83 0.97
CA LYS A 159 -3.06 -23.52 -0.31
C LYS A 159 -1.75 -23.10 -0.94
N ILE A 160 -0.75 -23.93 -0.71
CA ILE A 160 0.64 -23.72 -1.15
C ILE A 160 0.70 -23.53 -2.68
N GLU A 161 -0.13 -24.23 -3.43
CA GLU A 161 -0.13 -24.14 -4.88
C GLU A 161 -0.53 -22.76 -5.39
N ASP A 162 -1.52 -22.11 -4.77
CA ASP A 162 -1.92 -20.75 -5.15
C ASP A 162 -0.75 -19.76 -5.00
N VAL A 163 -0.02 -19.87 -3.87
CA VAL A 163 1.15 -19.00 -3.60
C VAL A 163 2.32 -19.32 -4.55
N LYS A 164 2.52 -20.60 -4.87
CA LYS A 164 3.54 -21.01 -5.87
C LYS A 164 3.26 -20.39 -7.24
N GLU A 165 2.03 -20.39 -7.70
CA GLU A 165 1.63 -19.80 -8.98
C GLU A 165 1.95 -18.29 -9.02
N ILE A 166 1.62 -17.57 -7.94
CA ILE A 166 1.91 -16.14 -7.84
C ILE A 166 3.43 -15.87 -7.82
N ILE A 167 4.20 -16.66 -7.08
CA ILE A 167 5.66 -16.55 -7.02
C ILE A 167 6.26 -16.83 -8.43
N ARG A 168 5.81 -17.88 -9.11
CA ARG A 168 6.25 -18.18 -10.48
C ARG A 168 5.93 -17.05 -11.45
N PHE A 169 4.70 -16.51 -11.38
CA PHE A 169 4.30 -15.35 -12.17
C PHE A 169 5.23 -14.16 -11.92
N ALA A 170 5.47 -13.82 -10.66
CA ALA A 170 6.34 -12.70 -10.27
C ALA A 170 7.78 -12.89 -10.77
N ILE A 171 8.34 -14.12 -10.71
CA ILE A 171 9.69 -14.42 -11.23
C ILE A 171 9.72 -14.26 -12.74
N ILE A 172 8.80 -14.89 -13.48
CA ILE A 172 8.76 -14.87 -14.95
C ILE A 172 8.58 -13.44 -15.48
N GLN A 173 7.73 -12.66 -14.82
CA GLN A 173 7.49 -11.26 -15.18
C GLN A 173 8.55 -10.30 -14.64
N GLU A 174 9.45 -10.76 -13.77
CA GLU A 174 10.46 -9.94 -13.08
C GLU A 174 9.83 -8.77 -12.32
N ILE A 175 8.67 -8.99 -11.70
CA ILE A 175 7.94 -7.99 -10.94
C ILE A 175 8.14 -8.24 -9.45
N PRO A 176 8.54 -7.23 -8.64
CA PRO A 176 8.60 -7.34 -7.20
C PRO A 176 7.25 -7.76 -6.59
N LEU A 177 7.30 -8.65 -5.60
CA LEU A 177 6.11 -9.23 -4.96
C LEU A 177 6.15 -9.00 -3.45
N LYS A 178 5.04 -8.52 -2.87
CA LYS A 178 4.80 -8.52 -1.43
C LYS A 178 3.78 -9.60 -1.09
N LEU A 179 4.17 -10.52 -0.23
CA LEU A 179 3.31 -11.55 0.37
C LEU A 179 2.86 -11.05 1.75
N LEU A 180 1.56 -10.84 1.91
CA LEU A 180 0.96 -10.24 3.09
C LEU A 180 -0.03 -11.24 3.72
N PRO A 181 0.35 -11.98 4.77
CA PRO A 181 -0.62 -12.77 5.53
C PRO A 181 -1.77 -11.89 6.01
N GLN A 182 -3.00 -12.39 5.87
CA GLN A 182 -4.19 -11.59 6.18
C GLN A 182 -4.26 -11.27 7.69
N ILE A 183 -4.17 -10.00 8.04
CA ILE A 183 -4.32 -9.54 9.42
C ILE A 183 -5.78 -9.75 9.86
N GLY A 184 -5.97 -10.22 11.11
CA GLY A 184 -7.29 -10.50 11.68
C GLY A 184 -7.87 -11.88 11.31
N GLN A 185 -7.17 -12.67 10.52
CA GLN A 185 -7.51 -14.07 10.26
C GLN A 185 -6.72 -14.96 11.22
N GLU A 186 -7.41 -15.82 11.96
CA GLU A 186 -6.79 -16.76 12.88
C GLU A 186 -5.82 -17.71 12.16
N GLY A 187 -4.63 -17.89 12.71
CA GLY A 187 -3.58 -18.76 12.18
C GLY A 187 -2.75 -18.18 11.05
N SER A 188 -3.07 -16.98 10.56
CA SER A 188 -2.31 -16.39 9.44
C SER A 188 -0.88 -15.98 9.83
N GLU A 189 -0.61 -15.76 11.11
CA GLU A 189 0.74 -15.55 11.66
C GLU A 189 1.69 -16.73 11.43
N LYS A 190 1.13 -17.95 11.23
CA LYS A 190 1.89 -19.18 10.98
C LYS A 190 2.17 -19.45 9.50
N TYR A 191 1.61 -18.66 8.58
CA TYR A 191 1.80 -18.90 7.14
C TYR A 191 3.26 -18.90 6.71
N LYS A 192 4.14 -18.21 7.45
CA LYS A 192 5.59 -18.25 7.21
C LYS A 192 6.18 -19.66 7.25
N GLU A 193 5.61 -20.56 8.07
CA GLU A 193 6.07 -21.95 8.20
C GLU A 193 5.91 -22.74 6.88
N SER A 194 4.86 -22.44 6.12
CA SER A 194 4.59 -23.04 4.81
C SER A 194 5.22 -22.26 3.65
N ILE A 195 5.28 -20.94 3.75
CA ILE A 195 5.73 -20.07 2.65
C ILE A 195 7.27 -19.99 2.57
N TYR A 196 7.98 -19.96 3.69
CA TYR A 196 9.46 -19.87 3.67
C TYR A 196 10.13 -21.06 2.95
N PRO A 197 9.68 -22.33 3.12
CA PRO A 197 10.20 -23.43 2.32
C PRO A 197 10.08 -23.20 0.81
N LEU A 198 8.92 -22.65 0.34
CA LEU A 198 8.71 -22.34 -1.08
C LEU A 198 9.68 -21.25 -1.58
N LEU A 199 9.87 -20.20 -0.78
CA LEU A 199 10.80 -19.12 -1.15
C LEU A 199 12.24 -19.67 -1.24
N ARG A 200 12.63 -20.55 -0.32
CA ARG A 200 13.98 -21.17 -0.32
C ARG A 200 14.29 -21.97 -1.57
N GLU A 201 13.29 -22.56 -2.23
CA GLU A 201 13.51 -23.36 -3.47
C GLU A 201 14.23 -22.56 -4.57
N ASN A 202 13.99 -21.26 -4.64
CA ASN A 202 14.54 -20.38 -5.68
C ASN A 202 15.36 -19.21 -5.11
N ALA A 203 15.62 -19.20 -3.80
CA ALA A 203 16.30 -18.10 -3.14
C ALA A 203 17.81 -18.11 -3.43
N VAL A 204 18.33 -16.97 -3.86
CA VAL A 204 19.77 -16.70 -3.98
C VAL A 204 20.27 -15.76 -2.88
N ASP A 205 19.37 -15.03 -2.21
CA ASP A 205 19.66 -14.19 -1.05
C ASP A 205 18.41 -14.04 -0.17
N CYS A 206 18.64 -13.84 1.13
CA CYS A 206 17.58 -13.62 2.12
C CYS A 206 18.08 -12.70 3.23
N LYS A 207 17.34 -11.63 3.52
CA LYS A 207 17.68 -10.65 4.55
C LYS A 207 16.45 -10.21 5.34
N ASP A 208 16.51 -10.31 6.67
CA ASP A 208 15.56 -9.66 7.56
C ASP A 208 15.77 -8.14 7.53
N LYS A 209 14.70 -7.38 7.40
CA LYS A 209 14.72 -5.91 7.36
C LYS A 209 14.55 -5.26 8.75
N GLY A 210 14.27 -6.04 9.80
CA GLY A 210 14.04 -5.55 11.15
C GLY A 210 12.73 -4.75 11.33
N SER A 211 11.94 -4.58 10.27
CA SER A 211 10.66 -3.84 10.27
C SER A 211 9.44 -4.74 10.07
N GLY A 212 9.54 -6.02 10.46
CA GLY A 212 8.49 -7.02 10.22
C GLY A 212 8.43 -7.48 8.75
N ALA A 213 9.55 -7.41 8.03
CA ALA A 213 9.62 -7.87 6.64
C ALA A 213 10.92 -8.64 6.40
N THR A 214 10.82 -9.78 5.71
CA THR A 214 11.96 -10.54 5.20
C THR A 214 12.03 -10.37 3.68
N ARG A 215 13.17 -9.90 3.19
CA ARG A 215 13.46 -9.72 1.77
C ARG A 215 14.17 -10.95 1.20
N TRP A 216 13.62 -11.49 0.13
CA TRP A 216 14.17 -12.61 -0.63
C TRP A 216 14.51 -12.15 -2.05
N ILE A 217 15.64 -12.61 -2.59
CA ILE A 217 15.94 -12.54 -4.02
C ILE A 217 15.73 -13.94 -4.57
N LEU A 218 14.76 -14.09 -5.47
CA LEU A 218 14.44 -15.37 -6.11
C LEU A 218 14.92 -15.37 -7.55
N LYS A 219 15.51 -16.49 -7.99
CA LYS A 219 15.99 -16.67 -9.35
C LYS A 219 15.58 -18.05 -9.89
N SER A 220 15.01 -18.09 -11.10
CA SER A 220 14.65 -19.31 -11.79
C SER A 220 14.69 -19.11 -13.31
N ASN A 221 15.27 -20.06 -14.04
CA ASN A 221 15.32 -20.07 -15.52
C ASN A 221 15.82 -18.74 -16.14
N GLY A 222 16.79 -18.10 -15.52
CA GLY A 222 17.35 -16.84 -16.03
C GLY A 222 16.62 -15.57 -15.56
N HIS A 223 15.41 -15.69 -15.03
CA HIS A 223 14.61 -14.57 -14.47
C HIS A 223 14.87 -14.37 -12.98
N GLN A 224 14.77 -13.14 -12.52
CA GLN A 224 14.98 -12.78 -11.12
C GLN A 224 13.94 -11.78 -10.63
N THR A 225 13.48 -11.93 -9.38
CA THR A 225 12.65 -10.93 -8.72
C THR A 225 12.95 -10.82 -7.23
N VAL A 226 12.41 -9.76 -6.62
CA VAL A 226 12.44 -9.55 -5.16
C VAL A 226 11.08 -9.92 -4.58
N VAL A 227 11.08 -10.75 -3.55
CA VAL A 227 9.89 -11.05 -2.76
C VAL A 227 10.07 -10.51 -1.34
N LEU A 228 9.10 -9.75 -0.85
CA LEU A 228 8.98 -9.35 0.54
C LEU A 228 7.89 -10.17 1.21
N TYR A 229 8.25 -10.94 2.22
CA TYR A 229 7.26 -11.53 3.12
C TYR A 229 7.06 -10.60 4.30
N ILE A 230 5.82 -10.18 4.54
CA ILE A 230 5.48 -9.24 5.61
C ILE A 230 4.95 -10.01 6.82
N ASP A 231 5.83 -10.23 7.80
CA ASP A 231 5.46 -10.75 9.12
C ASP A 231 5.00 -9.57 9.98
N SER A 232 3.73 -9.21 9.82
CA SER A 232 3.20 -7.95 10.37
C SER A 232 3.33 -7.88 11.90
N PRO A 233 3.84 -6.77 12.47
CA PRO A 233 3.86 -6.56 13.91
C PRO A 233 2.48 -6.62 14.56
N CYS A 234 1.41 -6.46 13.78
CA CYS A 234 0.04 -6.57 14.24
C CYS A 234 -0.31 -7.96 14.78
N PHE A 235 0.35 -9.03 14.31
CA PHE A 235 0.14 -10.39 14.81
C PHE A 235 0.61 -10.55 16.26
N TYR A 236 1.70 -9.86 16.60
CA TYR A 236 2.36 -9.98 17.91
C TYR A 236 2.10 -8.77 18.80
N ARG A 237 1.35 -7.78 18.31
CA ARG A 237 1.15 -6.48 18.95
C ARG A 237 2.48 -5.81 19.33
N ASP A 238 3.48 -5.96 18.45
CA ASP A 238 4.81 -5.40 18.65
C ASP A 238 4.86 -3.93 18.24
N ILE A 239 4.68 -3.07 19.23
CA ILE A 239 4.71 -1.62 19.03
C ILE A 239 6.11 -1.11 18.62
N THR A 240 7.18 -1.78 19.03
CA THR A 240 8.56 -1.37 18.71
C THR A 240 8.80 -1.48 17.21
N VAL A 241 8.45 -2.64 16.61
CA VAL A 241 8.55 -2.86 15.17
C VAL A 241 7.59 -1.94 14.42
N CYS A 242 6.37 -1.72 14.94
CA CYS A 242 5.39 -0.83 14.35
C CYS A 242 5.89 0.63 14.31
N ARG A 243 6.50 1.11 15.39
CA ARG A 243 7.14 2.43 15.45
C ARG A 243 8.34 2.54 14.49
N HIS A 244 9.12 1.47 14.35
CA HIS A 244 10.22 1.44 13.39
C HIS A 244 9.73 1.57 11.94
N TYR A 245 8.55 1.03 11.62
CA TYR A 245 7.91 1.23 10.31
C TYR A 245 7.37 2.65 10.13
N GLY A 246 6.86 3.27 11.19
CA GLY A 246 6.54 4.70 11.31
C GLY A 246 5.47 5.23 10.36
N GLU A 247 4.41 4.44 10.03
CA GLU A 247 3.34 4.88 9.13
C GLU A 247 2.15 5.49 9.88
N ILE A 248 1.71 6.67 9.46
CA ILE A 248 0.42 7.27 9.83
C ILE A 248 -0.52 7.33 8.61
N ARG A 249 -1.81 7.19 8.85
CA ARG A 249 -2.87 7.22 7.84
C ARG A 249 -3.67 8.49 7.95
N ILE A 250 -3.87 9.17 6.83
CA ILE A 250 -4.76 10.33 6.73
C ILE A 250 -6.00 9.88 5.95
N LEU A 251 -7.14 9.96 6.60
CA LEU A 251 -8.43 9.52 6.08
C LEU A 251 -9.03 10.55 5.12
N PRO A 252 -10.07 10.20 4.32
CA PRO A 252 -10.67 11.13 3.36
C PRO A 252 -11.30 12.38 3.98
N ASP A 253 -11.57 12.37 5.28
CA ASP A 253 -12.06 13.53 6.04
C ASP A 253 -10.95 14.30 6.75
N MET A 254 -9.70 14.06 6.38
CA MET A 254 -8.50 14.68 6.95
C MET A 254 -8.25 14.37 8.44
N SER A 255 -8.86 13.32 8.97
CA SER A 255 -8.48 12.79 10.28
C SER A 255 -7.27 11.85 10.18
N ALA A 256 -6.49 11.78 11.26
CA ALA A 256 -5.29 10.96 11.36
C ALA A 256 -5.57 9.68 12.15
N GLN A 257 -5.19 8.52 11.59
CA GLN A 257 -5.32 7.20 12.21
C GLN A 257 -3.93 6.58 12.38
N THR A 258 -3.57 6.21 13.60
CA THR A 258 -2.24 5.65 13.93
C THR A 258 -2.17 4.13 13.85
N CYS A 259 -3.30 3.43 13.87
CA CYS A 259 -3.34 1.96 13.90
C CYS A 259 -4.45 1.42 12.99
N ILE A 260 -4.11 0.48 12.11
CA ILE A 260 -5.05 -0.20 11.21
C ILE A 260 -6.10 -1.05 11.94
N LEU A 261 -5.76 -1.53 13.15
CA LEU A 261 -6.65 -2.36 13.97
C LEU A 261 -7.61 -1.55 14.84
N LYS A 262 -7.45 -0.23 14.91
CA LYS A 262 -8.28 0.66 15.73
C LYS A 262 -9.07 1.59 14.84
N ASN A 263 -10.39 1.66 15.04
CA ASN A 263 -11.27 2.58 14.30
C ASN A 263 -11.20 4.03 14.81
N GLN A 264 -10.29 4.33 15.75
CA GLN A 264 -10.11 5.66 16.29
C GLN A 264 -9.26 6.52 15.36
N ALA A 265 -9.76 7.68 15.01
CA ALA A 265 -9.03 8.69 14.26
C ALA A 265 -9.16 10.05 14.98
N THR A 266 -8.12 10.86 14.88
CA THR A 266 -8.06 12.21 15.45
C THR A 266 -8.27 13.22 14.34
N SER A 267 -9.23 14.12 14.48
CA SER A 267 -9.43 15.22 13.55
C SER A 267 -8.24 16.16 13.58
N LEU A 268 -7.68 16.48 12.41
CA LEU A 268 -6.62 17.48 12.28
C LEU A 268 -7.26 18.86 12.05
N GLU A 269 -6.85 19.84 12.86
CA GLU A 269 -7.47 21.17 12.89
C GLU A 269 -6.70 22.16 12.00
N PHE A 270 -6.91 22.06 10.68
CA PHE A 270 -6.19 22.83 9.66
C PHE A 270 -6.45 24.35 9.75
N ASP A 271 -7.60 24.75 10.25
CA ASP A 271 -7.98 26.16 10.50
C ASP A 271 -7.09 26.85 11.55
N LYS A 272 -6.45 26.08 12.42
CA LYS A 272 -5.48 26.58 13.42
C LYS A 272 -4.06 26.77 12.88
N GLY A 273 -3.83 26.44 11.63
CA GLY A 273 -2.56 26.68 10.93
C GLY A 273 -1.53 25.55 11.03
N LYS A 274 -0.43 25.72 10.27
CA LYS A 274 0.63 24.71 10.04
C LYS A 274 1.21 24.16 11.35
N GLU A 275 1.67 25.04 12.23
CA GLU A 275 2.33 24.65 13.49
C GLU A 275 1.41 23.82 14.40
N PHE A 276 0.12 24.14 14.41
CA PHE A 276 -0.83 23.40 15.21
C PHE A 276 -1.02 21.97 14.71
N VAL A 277 -1.14 21.77 13.39
CA VAL A 277 -1.27 20.44 12.78
C VAL A 277 0.01 19.62 12.97
N LEU A 278 1.20 20.23 12.83
CA LEU A 278 2.47 19.55 13.11
C LEU A 278 2.54 19.09 14.56
N ASN A 279 2.12 19.93 15.51
CA ASN A 279 2.06 19.55 16.93
C ASN A 279 1.07 18.40 17.17
N GLN A 280 -0.10 18.39 16.52
CA GLN A 280 -1.04 17.26 16.63
C GLN A 280 -0.41 15.95 16.11
N LEU A 281 0.28 15.98 14.97
CA LEU A 281 0.97 14.80 14.42
C LEU A 281 2.08 14.33 15.36
N GLN A 282 2.84 15.26 15.96
CA GLN A 282 3.88 14.94 16.93
C GLN A 282 3.31 14.31 18.21
N GLU A 283 2.20 14.84 18.73
CA GLU A 283 1.52 14.26 19.91
C GLU A 283 0.96 12.87 19.61
N LEU A 284 0.40 12.64 18.42
CA LEU A 284 0.00 11.31 17.99
C LEU A 284 1.18 10.34 17.97
N TRP A 285 2.36 10.78 17.53
CA TRP A 285 3.58 9.96 17.55
C TRP A 285 4.05 9.65 18.98
N LYS A 286 4.08 10.64 19.86
CA LYS A 286 4.46 10.44 21.27
C LYS A 286 3.54 9.43 21.97
N ASN A 287 2.24 9.50 21.67
CA ASN A 287 1.22 8.64 22.26
C ASN A 287 1.08 7.28 21.55
N PHE A 288 1.78 7.06 20.43
CA PHE A 288 1.83 5.79 19.71
C PHE A 288 2.84 4.84 20.36
N ASN A 289 2.57 4.39 21.57
CA ASN A 289 3.47 3.60 22.42
C ASN A 289 2.87 2.26 22.89
N HIS A 290 1.65 1.93 22.45
CA HIS A 290 0.98 0.66 22.72
C HIS A 290 -0.03 0.30 21.61
N CYS A 291 -0.28 -1.00 21.44
CA CYS A 291 -1.33 -1.54 20.56
C CYS A 291 -2.65 -1.72 21.28
#